data_746c3362cc5cdc03d5e15272bbd8123c
#
_entry.id   746c3362cc5cdc03d5e15272bbd8123c
#
_cell.length_a   1.000
_cell.length_b   1.000
_cell.length_c   1.000
_cell.angle_alpha   90.00
_cell.angle_beta   90.00
_cell.angle_gamma   90.00
#
_symmetry.space_group_name_H-M   'P 1'
#
loop_
_entity.id
_entity.type
_entity.pdbx_description
1 polymer ?
#
loop_
_entity_poly.entity_id
_entity_poly.type
_entity_poly.pdbx_seq_one_letter_code
_entity_poly.pdbx_strand_id
1 'polypeptide(L)'
;MIKTLTQRSLPISILNIFGRRNTLKVTTLSKASQSRQESNHWLKCHAADIEGCVLSIGSDTDEDNDGGRYRDYFQKCSSYTTSEATSEFNVDLVLDVRSMPQIQNDTFDCVFCSGVLEHVDDYLAGLKEITRILRSGGTLLLGLPFRQAIHMAPNDYWRFTEHGLRYMLRDDYEILELKSIDNSVPNFPAAYWLKAKKR
;
A
#
# COMPACT_ATOMS: atom_id res chain seq x y z
N MET A 1 -55.18 13.29 1.27
CA MET A 1 -54.82 13.85 -0.07
C MET A 1 -53.28 13.92 -0.15
N ILE A 2 -52.64 12.90 -0.69
CA ILE A 2 -51.20 12.79 -0.81
C ILE A 2 -50.87 13.16 -2.27
N LYS A 3 -50.10 14.21 -2.45
CA LYS A 3 -49.60 14.62 -3.78
C LYS A 3 -48.34 13.86 -4.10
N THR A 4 -48.42 13.00 -5.09
CA THR A 4 -47.34 12.29 -5.74
C THR A 4 -46.50 13.27 -6.55
N LEU A 5 -45.19 13.36 -6.26
CA LEU A 5 -44.22 14.06 -7.09
C LEU A 5 -43.69 13.09 -8.15
N THR A 6 -44.03 13.36 -9.39
CA THR A 6 -43.55 12.65 -10.57
C THR A 6 -42.11 13.06 -10.90
N GLN A 7 -41.19 12.09 -10.94
CA GLN A 7 -39.86 12.22 -11.50
C GLN A 7 -39.97 12.50 -13.01
N ARG A 8 -39.39 13.62 -13.45
CA ARG A 8 -39.19 13.91 -14.91
C ARG A 8 -37.84 13.31 -15.31
N SER A 9 -37.91 12.29 -16.15
CA SER A 9 -36.76 11.77 -16.91
C SER A 9 -36.38 12.75 -18.02
N LEU A 10 -35.09 13.08 -18.12
CA LEU A 10 -34.50 13.81 -19.21
C LEU A 10 -34.23 12.88 -20.41
N PRO A 11 -34.46 13.28 -21.65
CA PRO A 11 -34.25 12.43 -22.81
C PRO A 11 -32.77 12.33 -23.18
N ILE A 12 -32.32 11.09 -23.41
CA ILE A 12 -31.03 10.80 -24.05
C ILE A 12 -31.18 11.09 -25.54
N SER A 13 -30.50 12.14 -26.02
CA SER A 13 -30.37 12.38 -27.46
C SER A 13 -29.17 11.61 -28.00
N ILE A 14 -29.46 10.59 -28.81
CA ILE A 14 -28.48 9.90 -29.67
C ILE A 14 -28.16 10.81 -30.86
N LEU A 15 -26.92 11.23 -30.96
CA LEU A 15 -26.37 11.77 -32.20
C LEU A 15 -25.21 10.89 -32.65
N ASN A 16 -25.48 10.01 -33.62
CA ASN A 16 -24.48 9.36 -34.43
C ASN A 16 -23.96 10.36 -35.46
N ILE A 17 -22.70 10.74 -35.41
CA ILE A 17 -21.98 11.34 -36.52
C ILE A 17 -20.69 10.55 -36.73
N PHE A 18 -20.58 9.91 -37.87
CA PHE A 18 -19.37 9.29 -38.42
C PHE A 18 -18.28 10.33 -38.63
N GLY A 19 -17.09 10.13 -38.13
CA GLY A 19 -15.93 10.95 -38.44
C GLY A 19 -14.74 10.72 -37.50
N ARG A 20 -13.74 10.00 -38.01
CA ARG A 20 -12.33 9.93 -37.58
C ARG A 20 -12.05 10.02 -36.07
N ARG A 21 -11.69 8.87 -35.50
CA ARG A 21 -11.16 8.72 -34.15
C ARG A 21 -9.84 9.46 -33.97
N ASN A 22 -9.90 10.71 -33.54
CA ASN A 22 -8.84 11.29 -32.73
C ASN A 22 -9.30 11.15 -31.27
N THR A 23 -8.95 10.04 -30.64
CA THR A 23 -9.05 9.89 -29.20
C THR A 23 -8.01 10.80 -28.56
N LEU A 24 -8.37 12.04 -28.29
CA LEU A 24 -7.74 12.83 -27.26
C LEU A 24 -7.99 12.05 -25.95
N LYS A 25 -6.96 11.29 -25.51
CA LYS A 25 -6.88 10.85 -24.11
C LYS A 25 -6.79 12.13 -23.29
N VAL A 26 -7.93 12.62 -22.81
CA VAL A 26 -7.96 13.56 -21.70
C VAL A 26 -7.52 12.74 -20.48
N THR A 27 -6.22 12.68 -20.27
CA THR A 27 -5.63 12.23 -19.03
C THR A 27 -5.91 13.36 -18.03
N THR A 28 -7.08 13.35 -17.41
CA THR A 28 -7.28 14.05 -16.16
C THR A 28 -6.39 13.30 -15.17
N LEU A 29 -5.16 13.78 -14.99
CA LEU A 29 -4.32 13.42 -13.86
C LEU A 29 -5.13 13.81 -12.61
N SER A 30 -5.83 12.85 -12.02
CA SER A 30 -6.39 12.99 -10.71
C SER A 30 -5.21 13.22 -9.79
N LYS A 31 -5.04 14.45 -9.31
CA LYS A 31 -3.98 14.79 -8.38
C LYS A 31 -4.15 13.91 -7.14
N ALA A 32 -3.11 13.15 -6.77
CA ALA A 32 -3.14 12.32 -5.58
C ALA A 32 -3.56 13.14 -4.35
N SER A 33 -4.27 12.50 -3.41
CA SER A 33 -4.67 13.16 -2.17
C SER A 33 -3.43 13.65 -1.39
N GLN A 34 -3.59 14.65 -0.54
CA GLN A 34 -2.51 15.15 0.30
C GLN A 34 -1.86 14.03 1.13
N SER A 35 -2.67 13.15 1.71
CA SER A 35 -2.17 11.99 2.47
C SER A 35 -1.35 11.03 1.59
N ARG A 36 -1.75 10.82 0.33
CA ARG A 36 -0.97 10.00 -0.62
C ARG A 36 0.36 10.65 -0.95
N GLN A 37 0.37 11.95 -1.24
CA GLN A 37 1.59 12.68 -1.54
C GLN A 37 2.57 12.68 -0.35
N GLU A 38 2.06 12.86 0.87
CA GLU A 38 2.87 12.80 2.10
C GLU A 38 3.44 11.39 2.32
N SER A 39 2.64 10.35 2.10
CA SER A 39 3.07 8.94 2.16
C SER A 39 4.18 8.64 1.14
N ASN A 40 3.98 9.03 -0.11
CA ASN A 40 4.94 8.83 -1.19
C ASN A 40 6.24 9.58 -0.92
N HIS A 41 6.15 10.82 -0.41
CA HIS A 41 7.34 11.61 -0.05
C HIS A 41 8.14 10.93 1.07
N TRP A 42 7.43 10.48 2.13
CA TRP A 42 8.07 9.76 3.23
C TRP A 42 8.77 8.49 2.71
N LEU A 43 8.07 7.68 1.92
CA LEU A 43 8.65 6.45 1.37
C LEU A 43 9.88 6.75 0.49
N LYS A 44 9.82 7.75 -0.39
CA LYS A 44 10.98 8.17 -1.20
C LYS A 44 12.22 8.46 -0.36
N CYS A 45 12.05 9.22 0.72
CA CYS A 45 13.16 9.58 1.60
C CYS A 45 13.78 8.36 2.30
N HIS A 46 12.96 7.33 2.60
CA HIS A 46 13.42 6.17 3.39
C HIS A 46 13.85 4.98 2.53
N ALA A 47 13.40 4.92 1.28
CA ALA A 47 13.72 3.87 0.33
C ALA A 47 14.99 4.15 -0.48
N ALA A 48 15.33 5.44 -0.68
CA ALA A 48 16.42 5.86 -1.58
C ALA A 48 17.80 5.28 -1.23
N ASP A 49 18.05 5.01 0.04
CA ASP A 49 19.33 4.46 0.54
C ASP A 49 19.26 2.96 0.86
N ILE A 50 18.16 2.30 0.54
CA ILE A 50 18.03 0.83 0.71
C ILE A 50 18.92 0.14 -0.33
N GLU A 51 19.83 -0.68 0.15
CA GLU A 51 20.69 -1.54 -0.64
C GLU A 51 20.22 -3.00 -0.57
N GLY A 52 20.71 -3.86 -1.48
CA GLY A 52 20.42 -5.29 -1.49
C GLY A 52 19.09 -5.64 -2.14
N CYS A 53 18.52 -6.76 -1.71
CA CYS A 53 17.29 -7.34 -2.29
C CYS A 53 16.05 -6.83 -1.56
N VAL A 54 15.10 -6.28 -2.31
CA VAL A 54 13.83 -5.76 -1.79
C VAL A 54 12.69 -6.67 -2.22
N LEU A 55 11.79 -7.01 -1.28
CA LEU A 55 10.47 -7.58 -1.57
C LEU A 55 9.40 -6.53 -1.31
N SER A 56 8.56 -6.28 -2.29
CA SER A 56 7.33 -5.52 -2.17
C SER A 56 6.15 -6.48 -2.04
N ILE A 57 5.41 -6.40 -0.94
CA ILE A 57 4.22 -7.22 -0.66
C ILE A 57 2.98 -6.39 -0.89
N GLY A 58 2.02 -6.92 -1.67
CA GLY A 58 0.82 -6.19 -2.06
C GLY A 58 1.15 -5.11 -3.08
N SER A 59 1.89 -5.48 -4.13
CA SER A 59 2.44 -4.53 -5.09
C SER A 59 1.42 -3.99 -6.09
N ASP A 60 0.31 -4.71 -6.31
CA ASP A 60 -0.68 -4.38 -7.33
C ASP A 60 0.03 -4.08 -8.69
N THR A 61 -0.18 -2.92 -9.27
CA THR A 61 0.49 -2.44 -10.48
C THR A 61 1.84 -1.76 -10.21
N ASP A 62 2.29 -1.72 -8.98
CA ASP A 62 3.48 -0.99 -8.50
C ASP A 62 3.39 0.54 -8.71
N GLU A 63 2.18 1.07 -8.97
CA GLU A 63 1.94 2.50 -9.16
C GLU A 63 1.76 3.22 -7.82
N ASP A 64 2.38 4.40 -7.68
CA ASP A 64 2.29 5.22 -6.47
C ASP A 64 1.03 6.11 -6.41
N ASN A 65 0.17 6.01 -7.44
CA ASN A 65 -1.04 6.83 -7.61
C ASN A 65 -0.77 8.35 -7.63
N ASP A 66 0.47 8.76 -7.91
CA ASP A 66 0.88 10.16 -8.13
C ASP A 66 1.71 10.31 -9.42
N GLY A 67 1.66 9.29 -10.28
CA GLY A 67 2.26 9.26 -11.61
C GLY A 67 3.64 8.61 -11.68
N GLY A 68 4.11 7.97 -10.61
CA GLY A 68 5.35 7.20 -10.54
C GLY A 68 5.11 5.75 -10.14
N ARG A 69 6.21 5.04 -9.86
CA ARG A 69 6.20 3.66 -9.38
C ARG A 69 6.99 3.54 -8.09
N TYR A 70 6.55 2.68 -7.21
CA TYR A 70 7.25 2.44 -5.94
C TYR A 70 8.67 1.90 -6.14
N ARG A 71 8.92 1.04 -7.15
CA ARG A 71 10.27 0.54 -7.47
C ARG A 71 11.28 1.65 -7.74
N ASP A 72 10.85 2.77 -8.32
CA ASP A 72 11.73 3.89 -8.65
C ASP A 72 12.23 4.65 -7.40
N TYR A 73 11.65 4.38 -6.24
CA TYR A 73 12.07 4.94 -4.96
C TYR A 73 13.30 4.22 -4.38
N PHE A 74 13.50 2.94 -4.74
CA PHE A 74 14.59 2.10 -4.25
C PHE A 74 15.82 2.18 -5.17
N GLN A 75 16.45 3.35 -5.20
CA GLN A 75 17.48 3.70 -6.18
C GLN A 75 18.78 2.90 -6.05
N LYS A 76 19.09 2.35 -4.87
CA LYS A 76 20.32 1.61 -4.57
C LYS A 76 20.10 0.10 -4.39
N CYS A 77 18.87 -0.39 -4.53
CA CYS A 77 18.60 -1.82 -4.38
C CYS A 77 19.26 -2.63 -5.52
N SER A 78 19.72 -3.83 -5.20
CA SER A 78 20.27 -4.76 -6.20
C SER A 78 19.17 -5.45 -7.00
N SER A 79 18.00 -5.68 -6.36
CA SER A 79 16.82 -6.23 -6.97
C SER A 79 15.55 -5.74 -6.26
N TYR A 80 14.47 -5.60 -7.01
CA TYR A 80 13.15 -5.26 -6.49
C TYR A 80 12.15 -6.28 -7.01
N THR A 81 11.62 -7.09 -6.12
CA THR A 81 10.69 -8.19 -6.43
C THR A 81 9.29 -7.78 -5.99
N THR A 82 8.32 -7.85 -6.90
CA THR A 82 6.91 -7.57 -6.64
C THR A 82 6.15 -8.82 -6.25
N SER A 83 5.16 -8.71 -5.38
CA SER A 83 4.33 -9.84 -5.00
C SER A 83 2.89 -9.47 -4.69
N GLU A 84 1.98 -10.41 -4.96
CA GLU A 84 0.55 -10.34 -4.67
C GLU A 84 -0.01 -11.68 -4.20
N ALA A 85 -1.16 -11.64 -3.53
CA ALA A 85 -1.86 -12.83 -3.06
C ALA A 85 -2.52 -13.62 -4.21
N THR A 86 -2.77 -12.99 -5.35
CA THR A 86 -3.42 -13.59 -6.53
C THR A 86 -2.59 -13.36 -7.79
N SER A 87 -2.87 -14.15 -8.83
CA SER A 87 -2.22 -14.02 -10.14
C SER A 87 -2.91 -13.02 -11.08
N GLU A 88 -3.82 -12.19 -10.56
CA GLU A 88 -4.53 -11.21 -11.37
C GLU A 88 -3.64 -10.04 -11.81
N PHE A 89 -2.57 -9.80 -11.05
CA PHE A 89 -1.57 -8.77 -11.33
C PHE A 89 -0.33 -9.38 -11.97
N ASN A 90 0.34 -8.61 -12.82
CA ASN A 90 1.62 -9.02 -13.40
C ASN A 90 2.77 -8.75 -12.41
N VAL A 91 2.90 -9.64 -11.43
CA VAL A 91 3.92 -9.59 -10.36
C VAL A 91 4.93 -10.72 -10.51
N ASP A 92 6.09 -10.55 -9.88
CA ASP A 92 7.17 -11.54 -9.93
C ASP A 92 6.83 -12.81 -9.13
N LEU A 93 6.10 -12.65 -8.01
CA LEU A 93 5.72 -13.74 -7.11
C LEU A 93 4.24 -13.67 -6.73
N VAL A 94 3.57 -14.82 -6.77
CA VAL A 94 2.26 -15.00 -6.13
C VAL A 94 2.48 -15.67 -4.77
N LEU A 95 2.10 -14.99 -3.68
CA LEU A 95 2.31 -15.49 -2.33
C LEU A 95 1.26 -14.97 -1.35
N ASP A 96 0.89 -15.80 -0.40
CA ASP A 96 0.11 -15.40 0.77
C ASP A 96 1.06 -14.94 1.87
N VAL A 97 0.92 -13.70 2.32
CA VAL A 97 1.79 -13.13 3.36
C VAL A 97 1.75 -13.92 4.67
N ARG A 98 0.66 -14.66 4.95
CA ARG A 98 0.52 -15.51 6.14
C ARG A 98 1.37 -16.77 6.10
N SER A 99 1.80 -17.19 4.90
CA SER A 99 2.62 -18.39 4.70
C SER A 99 3.38 -18.28 3.38
N MET A 100 4.68 -18.11 3.46
CA MET A 100 5.59 -17.93 2.31
C MET A 100 6.64 -19.04 2.24
N PRO A 101 6.25 -20.35 2.17
CA PRO A 101 7.18 -21.48 2.24
C PRO A 101 8.17 -21.53 1.05
N GLN A 102 7.86 -20.87 -0.07
CA GLN A 102 8.73 -20.76 -1.24
C GLN A 102 9.90 -19.80 -1.01
N ILE A 103 9.87 -18.97 0.05
CA ILE A 103 10.94 -18.03 0.39
C ILE A 103 11.70 -18.56 1.60
N GLN A 104 13.02 -18.65 1.48
CA GLN A 104 13.89 -19.06 2.59
C GLN A 104 13.97 -17.99 3.68
N ASN A 105 14.40 -18.40 4.86
CA ASN A 105 14.68 -17.45 5.95
C ASN A 105 15.79 -16.48 5.51
N ASP A 106 15.76 -15.26 6.05
CA ASP A 106 16.81 -14.26 5.88
C ASP A 106 17.21 -14.01 4.41
N THR A 107 16.20 -13.95 3.51
CA THR A 107 16.40 -13.77 2.05
C THR A 107 16.55 -12.31 1.66
N PHE A 108 15.72 -11.42 2.21
CA PHE A 108 15.63 -10.04 1.79
C PHE A 108 16.34 -9.06 2.75
N ASP A 109 16.95 -8.02 2.19
CA ASP A 109 17.56 -6.92 2.93
C ASP A 109 16.51 -5.88 3.32
N CYS A 110 15.43 -5.78 2.55
CA CYS A 110 14.29 -4.94 2.85
C CYS A 110 12.97 -5.61 2.46
N VAL A 111 11.96 -5.47 3.30
CA VAL A 111 10.56 -5.76 2.97
C VAL A 111 9.78 -4.46 3.01
N PHE A 112 9.12 -4.15 1.91
CA PHE A 112 8.15 -3.06 1.78
C PHE A 112 6.75 -3.64 1.75
N CYS A 113 5.88 -3.21 2.68
CA CYS A 113 4.51 -3.69 2.81
C CYS A 113 3.59 -2.51 3.17
N SER A 114 2.68 -2.15 2.27
CA SER A 114 1.78 -1.02 2.48
C SER A 114 0.38 -1.32 2.01
N GLY A 115 -0.62 -1.09 2.88
CA GLY A 115 -2.01 -1.33 2.54
C GLY A 115 -2.35 -2.82 2.41
N VAL A 116 -1.72 -3.69 3.19
CA VAL A 116 -1.88 -5.15 3.11
C VAL A 116 -2.41 -5.73 4.42
N LEU A 117 -1.74 -5.48 5.54
CA LEU A 117 -2.04 -6.20 6.79
C LEU A 117 -3.44 -5.90 7.35
N GLU A 118 -4.05 -4.78 6.98
CA GLU A 118 -5.45 -4.48 7.30
C GLU A 118 -6.44 -5.44 6.63
N HIS A 119 -6.03 -6.08 5.52
CA HIS A 119 -6.81 -7.03 4.73
C HIS A 119 -6.50 -8.50 5.05
N VAL A 120 -5.61 -8.75 5.98
CA VAL A 120 -5.16 -10.08 6.39
C VAL A 120 -5.81 -10.45 7.71
N ASP A 121 -6.65 -11.47 7.73
CA ASP A 121 -7.37 -11.93 8.92
C ASP A 121 -6.43 -12.33 10.07
N ASP A 122 -5.35 -13.03 9.76
CA ASP A 122 -4.24 -13.33 10.69
C ASP A 122 -3.00 -12.49 10.34
N TYR A 123 -3.05 -11.18 10.63
CA TYR A 123 -1.93 -10.28 10.38
C TYR A 123 -0.69 -10.62 11.22
N LEU A 124 -0.85 -11.32 12.36
CA LEU A 124 0.28 -11.76 13.18
C LEU A 124 1.08 -12.86 12.47
N ALA A 125 0.40 -13.82 11.83
CA ALA A 125 1.07 -14.79 10.97
C ALA A 125 1.82 -14.09 9.83
N GLY A 126 1.18 -13.09 9.17
CA GLY A 126 1.82 -12.28 8.14
C GLY A 126 3.08 -11.56 8.64
N LEU A 127 3.00 -10.90 9.78
CA LEU A 127 4.15 -10.22 10.37
C LEU A 127 5.29 -11.20 10.73
N LYS A 128 4.96 -12.38 11.26
CA LYS A 128 5.92 -13.43 11.57
C LYS A 128 6.66 -13.92 10.32
N GLU A 129 5.94 -14.12 9.22
CA GLU A 129 6.54 -14.50 7.93
C GLU A 129 7.42 -13.38 7.36
N ILE A 130 6.96 -12.12 7.41
CA ILE A 130 7.78 -10.96 7.04
C ILE A 130 9.08 -10.95 7.85
N THR A 131 8.98 -11.16 9.16
CA THR A 131 10.15 -11.21 10.05
C THR A 131 11.07 -12.37 9.67
N ARG A 132 10.52 -13.55 9.34
CA ARG A 132 11.31 -14.75 8.98
C ARG A 132 12.13 -14.53 7.70
N ILE A 133 11.53 -13.93 6.66
CA ILE A 133 12.20 -13.75 5.36
C ILE A 133 13.15 -12.56 5.34
N LEU A 134 13.01 -11.60 6.25
CA LEU A 134 13.88 -10.45 6.39
C LEU A 134 15.17 -10.86 7.11
N ARG A 135 16.34 -10.44 6.61
CA ARG A 135 17.63 -10.69 7.25
C ARG A 135 17.75 -10.00 8.60
N SER A 136 18.55 -10.54 9.52
CA SER A 136 18.93 -9.80 10.72
C SER A 136 19.59 -8.47 10.31
N GLY A 137 19.18 -7.39 10.94
CA GLY A 137 19.57 -6.03 10.53
C GLY A 137 18.90 -5.51 9.27
N GLY A 138 18.04 -6.29 8.62
CA GLY A 138 17.25 -5.86 7.46
C GLY A 138 16.17 -4.84 7.83
N THR A 139 15.69 -4.12 6.83
CA THR A 139 14.74 -3.01 7.01
C THR A 139 13.31 -3.43 6.67
N LEU A 140 12.38 -3.15 7.57
CA LEU A 140 10.93 -3.17 7.30
C LEU A 140 10.43 -1.75 7.04
N LEU A 141 9.83 -1.52 5.87
CA LEU A 141 9.04 -0.33 5.55
C LEU A 141 7.58 -0.74 5.54
N LEU A 142 6.80 -0.24 6.49
CA LEU A 142 5.40 -0.62 6.68
C LEU A 142 4.50 0.60 6.67
N GLY A 143 3.44 0.57 5.83
CA GLY A 143 2.41 1.61 5.77
C GLY A 143 1.03 1.02 6.03
N LEU A 144 0.28 1.56 7.01
CA LEU A 144 -1.02 1.04 7.41
C LEU A 144 -2.03 2.17 7.61
N PRO A 145 -3.29 2.02 7.12
CA PRO A 145 -4.33 3.01 7.28
C PRO A 145 -4.83 3.07 8.72
N PHE A 146 -5.26 4.28 9.13
CA PHE A 146 -5.98 4.47 10.38
C PHE A 146 -7.32 5.16 10.14
N ARG A 147 -7.36 6.43 9.67
CA ARG A 147 -8.58 7.15 9.31
C ARG A 147 -8.94 6.86 7.84
N GLN A 148 -9.40 5.65 7.59
CA GLN A 148 -9.79 5.18 6.27
C GLN A 148 -11.20 4.60 6.32
N ALA A 149 -12.05 4.96 5.35
CA ALA A 149 -13.34 4.33 5.16
C ALA A 149 -13.17 2.83 4.86
N ILE A 150 -14.20 2.03 5.16
CA ILE A 150 -14.21 0.61 4.80
C ILE A 150 -13.99 0.48 3.29
N HIS A 151 -13.03 -0.34 2.89
CA HIS A 151 -12.66 -0.58 1.50
C HIS A 151 -12.27 -2.05 1.29
N MET A 152 -12.37 -2.55 0.05
CA MET A 152 -12.09 -3.96 -0.30
C MET A 152 -12.88 -4.98 0.55
N ALA A 153 -14.09 -4.61 1.00
CA ALA A 153 -14.95 -5.52 1.76
C ALA A 153 -15.20 -6.83 0.96
N PRO A 154 -15.30 -7.99 1.63
CA PRO A 154 -15.40 -8.20 3.07
C PRO A 154 -14.06 -8.27 3.82
N ASN A 155 -12.92 -8.18 3.15
CA ASN A 155 -11.59 -8.41 3.72
C ASN A 155 -10.95 -7.11 4.24
N ASP A 156 -11.67 -6.27 4.96
CA ASP A 156 -11.17 -5.04 5.58
C ASP A 156 -11.31 -5.16 7.10
N TYR A 157 -10.32 -5.77 7.76
CA TYR A 157 -10.43 -6.26 9.13
C TYR A 157 -9.91 -5.28 10.17
N TRP A 158 -8.78 -4.56 9.87
CA TRP A 158 -8.00 -3.91 10.92
C TRP A 158 -7.73 -2.43 10.66
N ARG A 159 -7.60 -1.68 11.76
CA ARG A 159 -7.02 -0.34 11.82
C ARG A 159 -6.03 -0.31 12.98
N PHE A 160 -4.80 0.07 12.68
CA PHE A 160 -3.71 0.02 13.65
C PHE A 160 -3.44 1.40 14.22
N THR A 161 -3.35 1.49 15.55
CA THR A 161 -2.89 2.71 16.23
C THR A 161 -1.37 2.72 16.32
N GLU A 162 -0.77 3.90 16.55
CA GLU A 162 0.66 4.02 16.85
C GLU A 162 1.09 3.06 17.98
N HIS A 163 0.32 3.00 19.06
CA HIS A 163 0.62 2.14 20.20
C HIS A 163 0.51 0.65 19.84
N GLY A 164 -0.45 0.27 19.01
CA GLY A 164 -0.58 -1.09 18.49
C GLY A 164 0.64 -1.49 17.66
N LEU A 165 1.09 -0.61 16.74
CA LEU A 165 2.29 -0.83 15.93
C LEU A 165 3.55 -1.00 16.79
N ARG A 166 3.76 -0.15 17.79
CA ARG A 166 4.89 -0.27 18.71
C ARG A 166 4.82 -1.57 19.51
N TYR A 167 3.63 -1.97 19.95
CA TYR A 167 3.43 -3.20 20.71
C TYR A 167 3.73 -4.45 19.87
N MET A 168 3.22 -4.52 18.63
CA MET A 168 3.39 -5.71 17.80
C MET A 168 4.83 -5.91 17.29
N LEU A 169 5.61 -4.84 17.20
CA LEU A 169 6.99 -4.89 16.69
C LEU A 169 8.05 -4.95 17.81
N ARG A 170 7.67 -4.82 19.08
CA ARG A 170 8.59 -4.57 20.21
C ARG A 170 9.67 -5.64 20.40
N ASP A 171 9.37 -6.91 20.08
CA ASP A 171 10.25 -8.04 20.37
C ASP A 171 11.27 -8.28 19.24
N ASP A 172 10.83 -8.13 17.98
CA ASP A 172 11.61 -8.49 16.81
C ASP A 172 12.27 -7.29 16.11
N TYR A 173 11.83 -6.06 16.41
CA TYR A 173 12.26 -4.87 15.67
C TYR A 173 12.72 -3.73 16.58
N GLU A 174 13.65 -2.94 16.07
CA GLU A 174 13.93 -1.58 16.51
C GLU A 174 13.23 -0.60 15.57
N ILE A 175 12.26 0.16 16.09
CA ILE A 175 11.56 1.18 15.30
C ILE A 175 12.47 2.40 15.21
N LEU A 176 12.97 2.68 14.01
CA LEU A 176 13.83 3.84 13.72
C LEU A 176 13.01 5.10 13.54
N GLU A 177 11.86 5.00 12.88
CA GLU A 177 10.90 6.09 12.73
C GLU A 177 9.47 5.55 12.64
N LEU A 178 8.53 6.27 13.25
CA LEU A 178 7.09 6.07 13.07
C LEU A 178 6.46 7.43 12.84
N LYS A 179 5.90 7.61 11.65
CA LYS A 179 5.32 8.84 11.14
C LYS A 179 3.82 8.72 11.02
N SER A 180 3.08 9.64 11.60
CA SER A 180 1.66 9.84 11.30
C SER A 180 1.50 10.71 10.05
N ILE A 181 0.65 10.29 9.14
CA ILE A 181 0.36 10.94 7.86
C ILE A 181 -0.97 11.66 7.94
N ASP A 182 -1.02 12.88 7.39
CA ASP A 182 -2.22 13.74 7.36
C ASP A 182 -2.83 13.91 8.76
N ASN A 183 -2.18 14.74 9.57
CA ASN A 183 -2.65 15.14 10.92
C ASN A 183 -3.63 16.31 10.88
N SER A 184 -4.39 16.49 9.79
CA SER A 184 -5.40 17.56 9.66
C SER A 184 -6.48 17.48 10.74
N VAL A 185 -6.71 16.28 11.29
CA VAL A 185 -7.56 16.05 12.45
C VAL A 185 -6.68 15.62 13.63
N PRO A 186 -6.67 16.36 14.76
CA PRO A 186 -5.84 16.03 15.92
C PRO A 186 -6.10 14.60 16.42
N ASN A 187 -5.02 13.84 16.67
CA ASN A 187 -5.06 12.45 17.15
C ASN A 187 -5.83 11.47 16.22
N PHE A 188 -6.03 11.85 14.96
CA PHE A 188 -6.77 11.05 14.00
C PHE A 188 -6.12 11.13 12.61
N PRO A 189 -4.86 10.67 12.44
CA PRO A 189 -4.14 10.70 11.17
C PRO A 189 -4.76 9.76 10.14
N ALA A 190 -4.49 9.99 8.87
CA ALA A 190 -4.98 9.12 7.80
C ALA A 190 -4.32 7.74 7.85
N ALA A 191 -3.02 7.69 8.13
CA ALA A 191 -2.22 6.46 8.14
C ALA A 191 -1.01 6.62 9.06
N TYR A 192 -0.38 5.49 9.35
CA TYR A 192 0.95 5.43 9.96
C TYR A 192 1.92 4.78 9.01
N TRP A 193 3.11 5.36 8.92
CA TRP A 193 4.25 4.80 8.21
C TRP A 193 5.41 4.60 9.17
N LEU A 194 6.08 3.46 9.06
CA LEU A 194 7.22 3.18 9.91
C LEU A 194 8.39 2.59 9.12
N LYS A 195 9.60 2.90 9.61
CA LYS A 195 10.86 2.26 9.25
C LYS A 195 11.37 1.56 10.51
N ALA A 196 11.58 0.26 10.41
CA ALA A 196 12.10 -0.53 11.51
C ALA A 196 13.22 -1.46 11.03
N LYS A 197 14.10 -1.83 11.93
CA LYS A 197 15.22 -2.73 11.70
C LYS A 197 15.00 -4.03 12.46
N LYS A 198 15.10 -5.18 11.77
CA LYS A 198 15.04 -6.50 12.43
C LYS A 198 16.27 -6.66 13.33
N ARG A 199 16.05 -7.13 14.56
CA ARG A 199 17.10 -7.40 15.55
C ARG A 199 17.91 -8.65 15.25
#